data_906a51b88b84bdae1d6f64bb57916c0a
#
_entry.id   906a51b88b84bdae1d6f64bb57916c0a
#
_cell.length_a   1.000
_cell.length_b   1.000
_cell.length_c   1.000
_cell.angle_alpha   90.00
_cell.angle_beta   90.00
_cell.angle_gamma   90.00
#
_symmetry.space_group_name_H-M   'P 1'
#
loop_
_entity.id
_entity.type
_entity.pdbx_description
1 polymer ?
#
loop_
_entity_poly.entity_id
_entity_poly.type
_entity_poly.pdbx_seq_one_letter_code
_entity_poly.pdbx_strand_id
1 'polypeptide(L)'
;MTVRKTVAFTKKSANIFFHILTKCNLSCRHCYINPEQQGKSNLPLKTIKAWLEAFSHDSPTANVIFLGGEPTLHPDLDRAIKYARQLGFRSITVDTNGYLFHDILSRVSPREVDFFSFSLDGATRQTNDGIRGDGSYDACINGIQKAVAKGFAASLIYTVSRLNIHELEMMPSLLNDLGIERFFIQVIGLRGKAAASST
;
A
#
# COMPACT_ATOMS: atom_id res chain seq x y z
N MET A 1 -1.87 12.87 -22.69
CA MET A 1 -1.44 12.26 -21.43
C MET A 1 -2.55 12.43 -20.41
N THR A 2 -3.17 11.35 -19.96
CA THR A 2 -4.18 11.39 -18.88
C THR A 2 -3.45 11.63 -17.56
N VAL A 3 -3.65 12.78 -16.93
CA VAL A 3 -3.08 13.05 -15.61
C VAL A 3 -3.71 12.07 -14.63
N ARG A 4 -2.92 11.12 -14.13
CA ARG A 4 -3.37 10.19 -13.10
C ARG A 4 -3.59 10.95 -11.79
N LYS A 5 -4.79 10.80 -11.24
CA LYS A 5 -5.17 11.47 -9.99
C LYS A 5 -4.58 10.67 -8.82
N THR A 6 -3.85 11.35 -7.96
CA THR A 6 -3.33 10.76 -6.70
C THR A 6 -4.22 11.15 -5.54
N VAL A 7 -3.96 10.53 -4.39
CA VAL A 7 -4.50 10.95 -3.09
C VAL A 7 -4.21 12.44 -2.90
N ALA A 8 -5.25 13.24 -2.72
CA ALA A 8 -5.13 14.67 -2.48
C ALA A 8 -5.60 14.97 -1.04
N PHE A 9 -4.71 15.54 -0.25
CA PHE A 9 -5.02 15.99 1.11
C PHE A 9 -5.52 17.44 1.08
N THR A 10 -6.72 17.64 0.55
CA THR A 10 -7.40 18.95 0.53
C THR A 10 -8.70 18.88 1.30
N LYS A 11 -9.21 20.03 1.74
CA LYS A 11 -10.51 20.12 2.45
C LYS A 11 -11.70 19.56 1.64
N LYS A 12 -11.52 19.40 0.31
CA LYS A 12 -12.58 18.94 -0.61
C LYS A 12 -12.43 17.49 -1.05
N SER A 13 -11.42 16.75 -0.60
CA SER A 13 -11.21 15.35 -0.98
C SER A 13 -11.21 14.46 0.26
N ALA A 14 -12.10 13.48 0.27
CA ALA A 14 -12.09 12.43 1.27
C ALA A 14 -11.10 11.32 0.84
N ASN A 15 -10.28 10.87 1.78
CA ASN A 15 -9.39 9.73 1.60
C ASN A 15 -9.79 8.64 2.59
N ILE A 16 -10.18 7.50 2.07
CA ILE A 16 -10.65 6.36 2.83
C ILE A 16 -9.52 5.34 2.90
N PHE A 17 -8.91 5.23 4.07
CA PHE A 17 -7.91 4.21 4.38
C PHE A 17 -8.62 2.95 4.85
N PHE A 18 -8.83 2.00 3.93
CA PHE A 18 -9.70 0.87 4.17
C PHE A 18 -8.91 -0.41 4.47
N HIS A 19 -8.81 -0.73 5.76
CA HIS A 19 -8.22 -1.97 6.24
C HIS A 19 -9.17 -3.15 6.00
N ILE A 20 -8.85 -4.00 5.03
CA ILE A 20 -9.70 -5.16 4.68
C ILE A 20 -9.30 -6.44 5.42
N LEU A 21 -8.07 -6.51 5.95
CA LEU A 21 -7.59 -7.61 6.78
C LEU A 21 -6.42 -7.16 7.66
N THR A 22 -6.12 -7.96 8.71
CA THR A 22 -4.94 -7.75 9.57
C THR A 22 -3.84 -8.80 9.35
N LYS A 23 -4.06 -9.81 8.48
CA LYS A 23 -3.05 -10.81 8.12
C LYS A 23 -1.96 -10.20 7.24
N CYS A 24 -0.70 -10.52 7.54
CA CYS A 24 0.46 -10.13 6.75
C CYS A 24 1.43 -11.31 6.68
N ASN A 25 2.19 -11.39 5.59
CA ASN A 25 3.29 -12.33 5.42
C ASN A 25 4.60 -11.83 6.05
N LEU A 26 4.66 -10.53 6.40
CA LEU A 26 5.81 -9.89 7.05
C LEU A 26 5.52 -9.56 8.52
N SER A 27 6.59 -9.31 9.27
CA SER A 27 6.54 -8.93 10.68
C SER A 27 7.43 -7.71 10.95
N CYS A 28 7.19 -6.62 10.21
CA CYS A 28 8.00 -5.40 10.24
C CYS A 28 8.17 -4.84 11.66
N ARG A 29 9.36 -4.30 11.96
CA ARG A 29 9.69 -3.75 13.29
C ARG A 29 8.81 -2.57 13.70
N HIS A 30 8.37 -1.78 12.72
CA HIS A 30 7.56 -0.56 12.88
C HIS A 30 6.07 -0.76 12.53
N CYS A 31 5.61 -2.01 12.44
CA CYS A 31 4.22 -2.29 12.08
C CYS A 31 3.25 -1.59 13.02
N TYR A 32 2.33 -0.78 12.45
CA TYR A 32 1.32 -0.05 13.22
C TYR A 32 0.15 -0.91 13.69
N ILE A 33 0.00 -2.13 13.13
CA ILE A 33 -1.01 -3.09 13.58
C ILE A 33 -0.52 -3.70 14.90
N ASN A 34 -1.36 -3.64 15.93
CA ASN A 34 -1.04 -4.26 17.21
C ASN A 34 -0.80 -5.76 17.04
N PRO A 35 0.26 -6.33 17.64
CA PRO A 35 0.57 -7.76 17.53
C PRO A 35 -0.61 -8.67 17.87
N GLU A 36 -1.43 -8.27 18.85
CA GLU A 36 -2.63 -9.00 19.27
C GLU A 36 -3.74 -9.04 18.21
N GLN A 37 -3.75 -8.08 17.28
CA GLN A 37 -4.74 -7.98 16.21
C GLN A 37 -4.26 -8.63 14.91
N GLN A 38 -2.96 -8.90 14.80
CA GLN A 38 -2.37 -9.44 13.57
C GLN A 38 -3.00 -10.80 13.23
N GLY A 39 -3.51 -10.93 12.00
CA GLY A 39 -4.13 -12.16 11.49
C GLY A 39 -5.55 -12.46 12.01
N LYS A 40 -6.11 -11.66 12.89
CA LYS A 40 -7.43 -11.92 13.50
C LYS A 40 -8.62 -11.38 12.71
N SER A 41 -8.41 -10.41 11.82
CA SER A 41 -9.47 -9.81 11.02
C SER A 41 -9.27 -10.08 9.54
N ASN A 42 -10.34 -10.54 8.89
CA ASN A 42 -10.46 -10.66 7.44
C ASN A 42 -11.92 -10.33 7.08
N LEU A 43 -12.16 -9.18 6.46
CA LEU A 43 -13.51 -8.72 6.14
C LEU A 43 -14.08 -9.55 4.99
N PRO A 44 -15.27 -10.17 5.14
CA PRO A 44 -15.93 -10.81 4.01
C PRO A 44 -16.21 -9.82 2.88
N LEU A 45 -16.17 -10.25 1.62
CA LEU A 45 -16.43 -9.38 0.47
C LEU A 45 -17.78 -8.64 0.58
N LYS A 46 -18.80 -9.29 1.12
CA LYS A 46 -20.11 -8.65 1.35
C LYS A 46 -19.99 -7.42 2.24
N THR A 47 -19.20 -7.54 3.31
CA THR A 47 -18.94 -6.42 4.25
C THR A 47 -18.14 -5.31 3.56
N ILE A 48 -17.09 -5.68 2.79
CA ILE A 48 -16.28 -4.72 2.03
C ILE A 48 -17.18 -3.91 1.09
N LYS A 49 -18.07 -4.58 0.34
CA LYS A 49 -19.00 -3.93 -0.58
C LYS A 49 -19.95 -2.96 0.13
N ALA A 50 -20.56 -3.37 1.24
CA ALA A 50 -21.46 -2.53 2.00
C ALA A 50 -20.76 -1.25 2.52
N TRP A 51 -19.51 -1.36 2.98
CA TRP A 51 -18.72 -0.19 3.40
C TRP A 51 -18.37 0.72 2.21
N LEU A 52 -18.00 0.14 1.05
CA LEU A 52 -17.71 0.93 -0.15
C LEU A 52 -18.96 1.70 -0.62
N GLU A 53 -20.15 1.09 -0.57
CA GLU A 53 -21.42 1.77 -0.87
C GLU A 53 -21.66 2.95 0.06
N ALA A 54 -21.54 2.74 1.38
CA ALA A 54 -21.70 3.81 2.37
C ALA A 54 -20.71 4.96 2.11
N PHE A 55 -19.43 4.66 1.88
CA PHE A 55 -18.42 5.67 1.60
C PHE A 55 -18.67 6.43 0.30
N SER A 56 -19.13 5.76 -0.75
CA SER A 56 -19.41 6.40 -2.04
C SER A 56 -20.61 7.32 -1.96
N HIS A 57 -21.62 6.98 -1.14
CA HIS A 57 -22.78 7.81 -0.89
C HIS A 57 -22.41 9.09 -0.14
N ASP A 58 -21.61 8.97 0.91
CA ASP A 58 -21.23 10.10 1.77
C ASP A 58 -20.17 11.01 1.11
N SER A 59 -19.39 10.47 0.19
CA SER A 59 -18.29 11.18 -0.45
C SER A 59 -18.10 10.74 -1.91
N PRO A 60 -18.94 11.22 -2.86
CA PRO A 60 -18.93 10.76 -4.26
C PRO A 60 -17.61 10.95 -5.00
N THR A 61 -16.70 11.79 -4.48
CA THR A 61 -15.37 12.04 -5.07
C THR A 61 -14.23 11.51 -4.21
N ALA A 62 -14.52 10.56 -3.33
CA ALA A 62 -13.53 9.99 -2.43
C ALA A 62 -12.45 9.18 -3.19
N ASN A 63 -11.27 9.15 -2.59
CA ASN A 63 -10.23 8.20 -2.94
C ASN A 63 -10.31 7.01 -1.97
N VAL A 64 -10.15 5.79 -2.45
CA VAL A 64 -10.04 4.62 -1.59
C VAL A 64 -8.65 4.02 -1.67
N ILE A 65 -8.07 3.74 -0.51
CA ILE A 65 -6.78 3.08 -0.36
C ILE A 65 -7.04 1.75 0.34
N PHE A 66 -6.93 0.65 -0.40
CA PHE A 66 -6.98 -0.69 0.18
C PHE A 66 -5.66 -0.99 0.86
N LEU A 67 -5.73 -1.26 2.14
CA LEU A 67 -4.58 -1.59 2.98
C LEU A 67 -4.98 -2.61 4.06
N GLY A 68 -4.05 -2.92 4.95
CA GLY A 68 -4.29 -3.87 6.03
C GLY A 68 -2.97 -4.36 6.58
N GLY A 69 -2.85 -5.67 6.83
CA GLY A 69 -1.55 -6.31 6.95
C GLY A 69 -0.86 -6.32 5.57
N GLU A 70 -1.27 -7.25 4.72
CA GLU A 70 -0.94 -7.24 3.27
C GLU A 70 -2.24 -7.45 2.49
N PRO A 71 -2.79 -6.42 1.83
CA PRO A 71 -4.10 -6.51 1.20
C PRO A 71 -4.18 -7.53 0.07
N THR A 72 -3.06 -7.80 -0.63
CA THR A 72 -3.03 -8.81 -1.70
C THR A 72 -3.19 -10.25 -1.19
N LEU A 73 -3.10 -10.49 0.12
CA LEU A 73 -3.47 -11.77 0.73
C LEU A 73 -4.99 -11.98 0.79
N HIS A 74 -5.79 -10.93 0.55
CA HIS A 74 -7.24 -11.07 0.54
C HIS A 74 -7.70 -11.72 -0.78
N PRO A 75 -8.39 -12.87 -0.76
CA PRO A 75 -8.73 -13.62 -1.97
C PRO A 75 -9.65 -12.88 -2.93
N ASP A 76 -10.46 -11.95 -2.42
CA ASP A 76 -11.44 -11.17 -3.17
C ASP A 76 -11.01 -9.71 -3.38
N LEU A 77 -9.73 -9.36 -3.23
CA LEU A 77 -9.28 -7.97 -3.40
C LEU A 77 -9.62 -7.42 -4.80
N ASP A 78 -9.42 -8.23 -5.85
CA ASP A 78 -9.76 -7.84 -7.23
C ASP A 78 -11.25 -7.50 -7.39
N ARG A 79 -12.13 -8.27 -6.72
CA ARG A 79 -13.58 -8.04 -6.74
C ARG A 79 -13.95 -6.77 -5.98
N ALA A 80 -13.27 -6.48 -4.88
CA ALA A 80 -13.44 -5.25 -4.12
C ALA A 80 -13.00 -4.02 -4.94
N ILE A 81 -11.84 -4.11 -5.61
CA ILE A 81 -11.31 -3.07 -6.52
C ILE A 81 -12.30 -2.77 -7.65
N LYS A 82 -12.75 -3.81 -8.36
CA LYS A 82 -13.72 -3.67 -9.45
C LYS A 82 -15.01 -3.03 -8.98
N TYR A 83 -15.48 -3.42 -7.80
CA TYR A 83 -16.69 -2.85 -7.21
C TYR A 83 -16.50 -1.37 -6.83
N ALA A 84 -15.37 -1.00 -6.23
CA ALA A 84 -15.05 0.39 -5.96
C ALA A 84 -15.00 1.22 -7.26
N ARG A 85 -14.45 0.67 -8.35
CA ARG A 85 -14.45 1.35 -9.66
C ARG A 85 -15.86 1.56 -10.20
N GLN A 86 -16.75 0.57 -10.06
CA GLN A 86 -18.16 0.68 -10.47
C GLN A 86 -18.92 1.75 -9.67
N LEU A 87 -18.61 1.93 -8.38
CA LEU A 87 -19.18 2.97 -7.53
C LEU A 87 -18.65 4.38 -7.83
N GLY A 88 -17.65 4.51 -8.72
CA GLY A 88 -17.16 5.82 -9.18
C GLY A 88 -16.11 6.45 -8.27
N PHE A 89 -15.45 5.71 -7.39
CA PHE A 89 -14.34 6.26 -6.62
C PHE A 89 -13.32 6.96 -7.52
N ARG A 90 -12.91 8.16 -7.14
CA ARG A 90 -12.04 9.03 -7.92
C ARG A 90 -10.65 8.43 -8.16
N SER A 91 -10.12 7.76 -7.15
CA SER A 91 -8.84 7.07 -7.19
C SER A 91 -8.90 5.81 -6.35
N ILE A 92 -8.31 4.75 -6.85
CA ILE A 92 -8.18 3.46 -6.17
C ILE A 92 -6.70 3.13 -6.06
N THR A 93 -6.22 3.01 -4.85
CA THR A 93 -4.83 2.66 -4.52
C THR A 93 -4.81 1.35 -3.74
N VAL A 94 -3.79 0.55 -3.96
CA VAL A 94 -3.48 -0.65 -3.16
C VAL A 94 -2.12 -0.46 -2.53
N ASP A 95 -2.08 -0.37 -1.19
CA ASP A 95 -0.83 -0.31 -0.44
C ASP A 95 -0.31 -1.73 -0.19
N THR A 96 0.87 -2.06 -0.70
CA THR A 96 1.41 -3.44 -0.66
C THR A 96 2.88 -3.47 -0.27
N ASN A 97 3.31 -4.57 0.31
CA ASN A 97 4.72 -4.87 0.57
C ASN A 97 5.44 -5.45 -0.65
N GLY A 98 4.75 -5.64 -1.78
CA GLY A 98 5.32 -6.04 -3.06
C GLY A 98 5.35 -7.55 -3.35
N TYR A 99 4.93 -8.42 -2.43
CA TYR A 99 4.82 -9.86 -2.71
C TYR A 99 3.73 -10.20 -3.72
N LEU A 100 2.68 -9.36 -3.84
CA LEU A 100 1.63 -9.45 -4.86
C LEU A 100 0.97 -10.83 -4.97
N PHE A 101 0.34 -11.27 -3.89
CA PHE A 101 -0.33 -12.57 -3.81
C PHE A 101 -1.52 -12.70 -4.76
N HIS A 102 -1.94 -13.94 -5.02
CA HIS A 102 -3.11 -14.31 -5.81
C HIS A 102 -3.10 -13.79 -7.25
N ASP A 103 -1.91 -13.61 -7.84
CA ASP A 103 -1.75 -13.05 -9.20
C ASP A 103 -2.54 -11.75 -9.41
N ILE A 104 -2.58 -10.90 -8.38
CA ILE A 104 -3.41 -9.69 -8.39
C ILE A 104 -3.23 -8.84 -9.64
N LEU A 105 -2.00 -8.71 -10.16
CA LEU A 105 -1.71 -7.96 -11.39
C LEU A 105 -2.31 -8.57 -12.67
N SER A 106 -2.78 -9.82 -12.62
CA SER A 106 -3.48 -10.47 -13.73
C SER A 106 -4.99 -10.45 -13.54
N ARG A 107 -5.46 -10.19 -12.32
CA ARG A 107 -6.88 -10.16 -11.95
C ARG A 107 -7.49 -8.78 -12.02
N VAL A 108 -6.65 -7.73 -12.06
CA VAL A 108 -7.05 -6.33 -12.23
C VAL A 108 -6.30 -5.69 -13.40
N SER A 109 -6.77 -4.55 -13.87
CA SER A 109 -6.19 -3.79 -14.97
C SER A 109 -5.74 -2.38 -14.52
N PRO A 110 -4.85 -1.72 -15.28
CA PRO A 110 -4.46 -0.32 -15.03
C PRO A 110 -5.60 0.71 -15.12
N ARG A 111 -6.78 0.29 -15.63
CA ARG A 111 -8.00 1.12 -15.61
C ARG A 111 -8.78 1.00 -14.30
N GLU A 112 -8.59 -0.11 -13.57
CA GLU A 112 -9.28 -0.40 -12.33
C GLU A 112 -8.50 0.08 -11.11
N VAL A 113 -7.16 0.06 -11.16
CA VAL A 113 -6.25 0.52 -10.10
C VAL A 113 -5.46 1.73 -10.59
N ASP A 114 -5.54 2.85 -9.88
CA ASP A 114 -4.78 4.05 -10.22
C ASP A 114 -3.32 3.93 -9.79
N PHE A 115 -3.07 3.34 -8.60
CA PHE A 115 -1.72 3.11 -8.09
C PHE A 115 -1.61 1.82 -7.30
N PHE A 116 -0.53 1.08 -7.53
CA PHE A 116 0.05 0.23 -6.50
C PHE A 116 1.09 1.05 -5.74
N SER A 117 0.89 1.20 -4.43
CA SER A 117 1.77 1.94 -3.54
C SER A 117 2.63 0.95 -2.77
N PHE A 118 3.89 0.88 -3.12
CA PHE A 118 4.83 -0.10 -2.58
C PHE A 118 5.51 0.42 -1.33
N SER A 119 5.61 -0.43 -0.33
CA SER A 119 6.24 -0.11 0.94
C SER A 119 7.70 -0.59 0.95
N LEU A 120 8.65 0.36 0.89
CA LEU A 120 10.09 0.09 0.93
C LEU A 120 10.75 1.09 1.89
N ASP A 121 11.50 0.60 2.88
CA ASP A 121 12.08 1.42 3.96
C ASP A 121 13.61 1.42 3.96
N GLY A 122 14.22 1.09 2.85
CA GLY A 122 15.66 1.18 2.63
C GLY A 122 15.99 1.26 1.15
N ALA A 123 16.99 2.03 0.80
CA ALA A 123 17.57 2.03 -0.54
C ALA A 123 18.44 0.79 -0.77
N THR A 124 18.87 0.15 0.30
CA THR A 124 19.66 -1.10 0.29
C THR A 124 18.86 -2.27 0.87
N ARG A 125 19.20 -3.49 0.41
CA ARG A 125 18.65 -4.72 0.96
C ARG A 125 18.88 -4.81 2.46
N GLN A 126 20.09 -4.50 2.93
CA GLN A 126 20.47 -4.61 4.33
C GLN A 126 19.53 -3.77 5.22
N THR A 127 19.29 -2.52 4.86
CA THR A 127 18.44 -1.62 5.66
C THR A 127 16.98 -2.03 5.56
N ASN A 128 16.47 -2.30 4.36
CA ASN A 128 15.07 -2.66 4.20
C ASN A 128 14.73 -3.98 4.91
N ASP A 129 15.54 -5.02 4.71
CA ASP A 129 15.33 -6.34 5.32
C ASP A 129 15.52 -6.29 6.84
N GLY A 130 16.44 -5.48 7.34
CA GLY A 130 16.60 -5.22 8.77
C GLY A 130 15.36 -4.60 9.45
N ILE A 131 14.51 -3.91 8.69
CA ILE A 131 13.28 -3.28 9.17
C ILE A 131 12.06 -4.16 8.89
N ARG A 132 11.95 -4.73 7.69
CA ARG A 132 10.74 -5.41 7.21
C ARG A 132 10.82 -6.93 7.26
N GLY A 133 12.01 -7.49 7.31
CA GLY A 133 12.29 -8.93 7.32
C GLY A 133 13.03 -9.38 6.05
N ASP A 134 13.77 -10.47 6.18
CA ASP A 134 14.63 -11.01 5.14
C ASP A 134 13.90 -11.27 3.81
N GLY A 135 14.51 -10.85 2.70
CA GLY A 135 13.97 -11.00 1.36
C GLY A 135 12.87 -10.01 0.97
N SER A 136 12.46 -9.13 1.89
CA SER A 136 11.41 -8.14 1.62
C SER A 136 11.84 -7.08 0.60
N TYR A 137 13.12 -6.73 0.55
CA TYR A 137 13.68 -5.82 -0.45
C TYR A 137 13.49 -6.39 -1.86
N ASP A 138 13.99 -7.59 -2.10
CA ASP A 138 13.92 -8.21 -3.43
C ASP A 138 12.47 -8.47 -3.86
N ALA A 139 11.61 -8.89 -2.95
CA ALA A 139 10.19 -9.07 -3.23
C ALA A 139 9.52 -7.76 -3.64
N CYS A 140 9.82 -6.67 -2.95
CA CYS A 140 9.27 -5.35 -3.25
C CYS A 140 9.79 -4.84 -4.62
N ILE A 141 11.09 -4.89 -4.88
CA ILE A 141 11.69 -4.47 -6.16
C ILE A 141 11.09 -5.28 -7.33
N ASN A 142 11.03 -6.61 -7.21
CA ASN A 142 10.41 -7.48 -8.21
C ASN A 142 8.93 -7.16 -8.42
N GLY A 143 8.20 -6.88 -7.35
CA GLY A 143 6.79 -6.48 -7.40
C GLY A 143 6.59 -5.19 -8.17
N ILE A 144 7.40 -4.17 -7.90
CA ILE A 144 7.40 -2.89 -8.62
C ILE A 144 7.65 -3.12 -10.11
N GLN A 145 8.74 -3.83 -10.45
CA GLN A 145 9.11 -4.11 -11.85
C GLN A 145 7.99 -4.85 -12.59
N LYS A 146 7.36 -5.85 -11.98
CA LYS A 146 6.21 -6.57 -12.55
C LYS A 146 5.00 -5.66 -12.77
N ALA A 147 4.70 -4.79 -11.82
CA ALA A 147 3.57 -3.86 -11.92
C ALA A 147 3.81 -2.85 -13.05
N VAL A 148 4.99 -2.23 -13.09
CA VAL A 148 5.38 -1.26 -14.13
C VAL A 148 5.38 -1.93 -15.52
N ALA A 149 5.95 -3.12 -15.66
CA ALA A 149 5.97 -3.88 -16.92
C ALA A 149 4.55 -4.19 -17.44
N LYS A 150 3.57 -4.36 -16.55
CA LYS A 150 2.15 -4.54 -16.91
C LYS A 150 1.39 -3.22 -17.11
N GLY A 151 2.06 -2.08 -17.06
CA GLY A 151 1.48 -0.75 -17.29
C GLY A 151 0.75 -0.15 -16.10
N PHE A 152 0.88 -0.71 -14.90
CA PHE A 152 0.37 -0.10 -13.68
C PHE A 152 1.25 1.08 -13.26
N ALA A 153 0.63 2.13 -12.72
CA ALA A 153 1.39 3.16 -12.04
C ALA A 153 1.81 2.66 -10.65
N ALA A 154 3.08 2.87 -10.34
CA ALA A 154 3.65 2.59 -9.05
C ALA A 154 3.95 3.88 -8.30
N SER A 155 3.75 3.85 -6.98
CA SER A 155 4.26 4.83 -6.04
C SER A 155 5.00 4.11 -4.93
N LEU A 156 5.84 4.83 -4.19
CA LEU A 156 6.57 4.25 -3.08
C LEU A 156 6.29 5.02 -1.79
N ILE A 157 6.06 4.28 -0.72
CA ILE A 157 5.96 4.80 0.65
C ILE A 157 7.23 4.40 1.42
N TYR A 158 7.87 5.37 2.02
CA TYR A 158 9.05 5.21 2.86
C TYR A 158 8.74 5.70 4.28
N THR A 159 8.78 4.81 5.24
CA THR A 159 8.56 5.17 6.65
C THR A 159 9.90 5.51 7.30
N VAL A 160 10.14 6.81 7.48
CA VAL A 160 11.39 7.30 8.07
C VAL A 160 11.47 6.98 9.56
N SER A 161 12.61 6.45 9.95
CA SER A 161 13.01 6.20 11.31
C SER A 161 14.53 6.47 11.49
N ARG A 162 15.05 6.35 12.71
CA ARG A 162 16.51 6.45 12.95
C ARG A 162 17.29 5.34 12.24
N LEU A 163 16.64 4.23 11.87
CA LEU A 163 17.30 3.09 11.23
C LEU A 163 17.60 3.30 9.75
N ASN A 164 16.90 4.25 9.10
CA ASN A 164 16.96 4.40 7.64
C ASN A 164 17.06 5.84 7.13
N ILE A 165 17.02 6.84 8.01
CA ILE A 165 17.07 8.25 7.59
C ILE A 165 18.34 8.59 6.77
N HIS A 166 19.43 7.88 7.02
CA HIS A 166 20.69 8.07 6.33
C HIS A 166 20.68 7.59 4.88
N GLU A 167 19.69 6.78 4.48
CA GLU A 167 19.53 6.30 3.10
C GLU A 167 18.55 7.13 2.26
N LEU A 168 17.92 8.18 2.84
CA LEU A 168 16.98 9.01 2.08
C LEU A 168 17.60 9.68 0.86
N GLU A 169 18.85 10.08 0.95
CA GLU A 169 19.59 10.70 -0.17
C GLU A 169 19.85 9.73 -1.33
N MET A 170 19.80 8.42 -1.09
CA MET A 170 19.96 7.38 -2.12
C MET A 170 18.66 7.09 -2.85
N MET A 171 17.50 7.43 -2.26
CA MET A 171 16.18 7.11 -2.81
C MET A 171 15.91 7.71 -4.19
N PRO A 172 16.32 8.97 -4.52
CA PRO A 172 16.07 9.52 -5.85
C PRO A 172 16.63 8.67 -6.99
N SER A 173 17.86 8.13 -6.85
CA SER A 173 18.45 7.25 -7.85
C SER A 173 17.64 5.96 -7.99
N LEU A 174 17.33 5.29 -6.89
CA LEU A 174 16.54 4.05 -6.89
C LEU A 174 15.15 4.25 -7.51
N LEU A 175 14.48 5.36 -7.20
CA LEU A 175 13.16 5.67 -7.76
C LEU A 175 13.22 5.87 -9.28
N ASN A 176 14.26 6.56 -9.76
CA ASN A 176 14.46 6.77 -11.19
C ASN A 176 14.71 5.44 -11.92
N ASP A 177 15.56 4.57 -11.35
CA ASP A 177 15.87 3.25 -11.93
C ASP A 177 14.65 2.33 -11.99
N LEU A 178 13.71 2.49 -11.06
CA LEU A 178 12.44 1.74 -10.99
C LEU A 178 11.30 2.40 -11.80
N GLY A 179 11.51 3.58 -12.37
CA GLY A 179 10.47 4.32 -13.09
C GLY A 179 9.34 4.81 -12.18
N ILE A 180 9.63 5.10 -10.92
CA ILE A 180 8.64 5.59 -9.95
C ILE A 180 8.65 7.11 -9.92
N GLU A 181 7.51 7.73 -10.25
CA GLU A 181 7.34 9.19 -10.27
C GLU A 181 6.84 9.76 -8.93
N ARG A 182 6.35 8.92 -8.02
CA ARG A 182 5.71 9.36 -6.77
C ARG A 182 6.31 8.68 -5.57
N PHE A 183 6.79 9.51 -4.67
CA PHE A 183 7.45 9.10 -3.45
C PHE A 183 6.80 9.78 -2.25
N PHE A 184 6.31 8.98 -1.31
CA PHE A 184 5.69 9.45 -0.08
C PHE A 184 6.60 9.14 1.10
N ILE A 185 7.01 10.18 1.81
CA ILE A 185 7.78 10.05 3.04
C ILE A 185 6.82 10.23 4.22
N GLN A 186 6.76 9.27 5.10
CA GLN A 186 6.02 9.37 6.35
C GLN A 186 6.95 9.13 7.54
N VAL A 187 6.72 9.84 8.63
CA VAL A 187 7.45 9.63 9.88
C VAL A 187 6.81 8.49 10.64
N ILE A 188 7.64 7.63 11.23
CA ILE A 188 7.17 6.51 12.04
C ILE A 188 6.25 7.01 13.17
N GLY A 189 5.07 6.40 13.27
CA GLY A 189 4.15 6.65 14.38
C GLY A 189 4.39 5.68 15.53
N LEU A 190 4.28 6.15 16.76
CA LEU A 190 4.40 5.31 17.97
C LEU A 190 3.12 4.50 18.20
N ARG A 191 2.84 3.53 17.32
CA ARG A 191 1.70 2.63 17.36
C ARG A 191 2.14 1.19 17.09
N GLY A 192 1.34 0.22 17.52
CA GLY A 192 1.63 -1.19 17.31
C GLY A 192 3.01 -1.58 17.86
N LYS A 193 3.80 -2.28 17.04
CA LYS A 193 5.16 -2.69 17.43
C LYS A 193 6.12 -1.50 17.66
N ALA A 194 5.92 -0.39 16.94
CA ALA A 194 6.77 0.78 17.11
C ALA A 194 6.61 1.43 18.49
N ALA A 195 5.46 1.30 19.15
CA ALA A 195 5.25 1.79 20.51
C ALA A 195 6.08 1.03 21.55
N ALA A 196 6.36 -0.27 21.30
CA ALA A 196 7.17 -1.11 22.19
C ALA A 196 8.68 -0.96 21.93
N SER A 197 9.07 -0.38 20.78
CA SER A 197 10.47 -0.23 20.35
C SER A 197 11.05 1.14 20.68
N SER A 198 10.37 1.96 21.47
CA SER A 198 10.80 3.32 21.86
C SER A 198 11.90 3.30 22.95
N THR A 199 12.85 2.39 22.82
CA THR A 199 14.12 2.40 23.55
C THR A 199 15.27 2.59 22.59
#